data_e058a0f7fa9dbd3a641a180733765ad9
#
_entry.id   e058a0f7fa9dbd3a641a180733765ad9
#
_cell.length_a   1.000
_cell.length_b   1.000
_cell.length_c   1.000
_cell.angle_alpha   90.00
_cell.angle_beta   90.00
_cell.angle_gamma   90.00
#
_symmetry.space_group_name_H-M   'P 1'
#
loop_
_entity.id
_entity.type
_entity.pdbx_description
1 polymer ?
#
loop_
_entity_poly.entity_id
_entity_poly.type
_entity_poly.pdbx_seq_one_letter_code
_entity_poly.pdbx_strand_id
1 'polypeptide(L)'
;MFSEFLKLSLVLLAVTACSSVGKIRKIRSGEVAMTLSVSEEKPLDEEEEKDVVIDSIRGTLSDGPIIMNAIKDTETGEMVATDIINASKVVARFRNVAERAGYVSVSFDVTVPSQMSDSQWQLKIHPLMGIQNDTVPLDAIYITGEKYRVGQLRGYERYRAFLSSIITDSTDFIRIGQLEVFIERHYPDTYAMKTDSSFVPAPEAENLFGVTQRAALMHYSKQLKWKRNERRKERKRAMFDKYVKDPIISEGIRLDTVLTASDGDFIYRYVHTFKSRPQLRKVTVSLNGRLYEKGECIYHFPFPDDLTFYISSLSGLVDDRPKYRSYVVERNVYDNTKAFIDFQQGRSDVDTSLSDNSSELKRVLRCIEDVMARDDLVLDSLVIVASCSPEGSYSSNRRLSAARSESVRNYIGEFLPQEWRDSLKASELPENWEQFRKLVANDTVIKPSVKEKILKITSDLSLPDAAERKLSSLPEYRYMREKIYPKLRSVSFDFHLHRVGMQKDTVHTTELDTVYMAGIEAIKQLDYKRAVTILRPYDDYNSALAFMSADYNHSALDVLGRLNDKDPKVCYLMAMVLIRLEQFDQAKRYFELCIAYDPYMRHRANLDPEMYKLVSANSNNF
;
A
#
# COMPACT_ATOMS: atom_id res chain seq x y z
N MET A 1 -19.47 -24.80 69.98
CA MET A 1 -18.48 -25.03 68.92
C MET A 1 -19.01 -24.61 67.54
N PHE A 2 -20.19 -24.96 67.12
CA PHE A 2 -20.71 -24.53 65.80
C PHE A 2 -20.96 -23.04 65.65
N SER A 3 -21.38 -22.34 66.70
CA SER A 3 -21.60 -20.86 66.69
C SER A 3 -20.33 -20.05 66.59
N GLU A 4 -19.24 -20.51 67.15
CA GLU A 4 -17.93 -19.83 67.09
C GLU A 4 -17.25 -20.05 65.73
N PHE A 5 -17.42 -21.23 65.13
CA PHE A 5 -16.94 -21.49 63.75
C PHE A 5 -17.68 -20.63 62.71
N LEU A 6 -18.99 -20.41 62.92
CA LEU A 6 -19.81 -19.60 62.03
C LEU A 6 -19.40 -18.10 62.12
N LYS A 7 -19.10 -17.61 63.33
CA LYS A 7 -18.62 -16.26 63.56
C LYS A 7 -17.21 -16.04 63.01
N LEU A 8 -16.31 -17.01 63.18
CA LEU A 8 -14.95 -16.96 62.61
C LEU A 8 -14.98 -17.00 61.06
N SER A 9 -15.86 -17.81 60.47
CA SER A 9 -16.09 -17.86 59.02
C SER A 9 -16.67 -16.55 58.49
N LEU A 10 -17.58 -15.90 59.24
CA LEU A 10 -18.17 -14.62 58.84
C LEU A 10 -17.14 -13.48 58.97
N VAL A 11 -16.27 -13.50 59.97
CA VAL A 11 -15.18 -12.51 60.14
C VAL A 11 -14.13 -12.69 59.04
N LEU A 12 -13.76 -13.93 58.71
CA LEU A 12 -12.84 -14.19 57.58
C LEU A 12 -13.41 -13.72 56.22
N LEU A 13 -14.69 -13.91 56.00
CA LEU A 13 -15.38 -13.43 54.78
C LEU A 13 -15.46 -11.88 54.76
N ALA A 14 -15.64 -11.24 55.94
CA ALA A 14 -15.66 -9.79 56.04
C ALA A 14 -14.27 -9.15 55.84
N VAL A 15 -13.20 -9.78 56.30
CA VAL A 15 -11.82 -9.29 56.10
C VAL A 15 -11.39 -9.37 54.65
N THR A 16 -11.75 -10.43 53.91
CA THR A 16 -11.46 -10.55 52.48
C THR A 16 -12.27 -9.57 51.63
N ALA A 17 -13.53 -9.28 52.02
CA ALA A 17 -14.35 -8.27 51.33
C ALA A 17 -13.82 -6.83 51.60
N CYS A 18 -13.30 -6.56 52.80
CA CYS A 18 -12.69 -5.25 53.10
C CYS A 18 -11.41 -4.97 52.31
N SER A 19 -10.63 -5.99 51.93
CA SER A 19 -9.39 -5.75 51.17
C SER A 19 -9.67 -5.35 49.73
N SER A 20 -10.62 -6.00 49.04
CA SER A 20 -10.98 -5.68 47.67
C SER A 20 -11.68 -4.31 47.53
N VAL A 21 -12.54 -3.96 48.50
CA VAL A 21 -13.20 -2.64 48.58
C VAL A 21 -12.17 -1.54 48.80
N GLY A 22 -11.17 -1.77 49.65
CA GLY A 22 -10.06 -0.83 49.88
C GLY A 22 -9.22 -0.60 48.61
N LYS A 23 -8.92 -1.66 47.86
CA LYS A 23 -8.21 -1.60 46.57
C LYS A 23 -9.01 -0.80 45.52
N ILE A 24 -10.30 -1.09 45.37
CA ILE A 24 -11.16 -0.35 44.42
C ILE A 24 -11.23 1.13 44.77
N ARG A 25 -11.27 1.48 46.06
CA ARG A 25 -11.27 2.87 46.51
C ARG A 25 -9.99 3.59 46.11
N LYS A 26 -8.82 2.99 46.31
CA LYS A 26 -7.52 3.54 45.90
C LYS A 26 -7.41 3.70 44.38
N ILE A 27 -7.93 2.74 43.62
CA ILE A 27 -7.98 2.83 42.17
C ILE A 27 -8.88 3.99 41.73
N ARG A 28 -10.05 4.15 42.34
CA ARG A 28 -10.99 5.24 42.03
C ARG A 28 -10.49 6.62 42.45
N SER A 29 -9.70 6.73 43.52
CA SER A 29 -9.09 8.00 43.92
C SER A 29 -7.91 8.42 43.06
N GLY A 30 -7.44 7.57 42.15
CA GLY A 30 -6.27 7.84 41.31
C GLY A 30 -4.92 7.65 42.04
N GLU A 31 -4.93 7.15 43.28
CA GLU A 31 -3.71 6.82 44.02
C GLU A 31 -2.91 5.68 43.36
N VAL A 32 -3.62 4.84 42.62
CA VAL A 32 -3.06 3.70 41.87
C VAL A 32 -3.54 3.79 40.42
N ALA A 33 -2.62 4.05 39.49
CA ALA A 33 -2.90 4.20 38.09
C ALA A 33 -1.89 3.41 37.24
N MET A 34 -2.34 2.93 36.08
CA MET A 34 -1.45 2.39 35.04
C MET A 34 -0.63 3.52 34.44
N THR A 35 0.60 3.23 34.05
CA THR A 35 1.47 4.21 33.39
C THR A 35 2.00 3.67 32.05
N LEU A 36 2.17 4.58 31.10
CA LEU A 36 2.87 4.35 29.85
C LEU A 36 4.24 5.01 29.90
N SER A 37 5.25 4.32 29.43
CA SER A 37 6.60 4.86 29.28
C SER A 37 7.27 4.33 28.03
N VAL A 38 8.27 5.05 27.53
CA VAL A 38 9.15 4.56 26.47
C VAL A 38 10.03 3.46 27.03
N SER A 39 10.15 2.34 26.33
CA SER A 39 11.06 1.27 26.72
C SER A 39 12.51 1.74 26.65
N GLU A 40 13.30 1.49 27.68
CA GLU A 40 14.75 1.67 27.61
C GLU A 40 15.35 0.60 26.70
N GLU A 41 16.09 1.03 25.68
CA GLU A 41 16.89 0.10 24.87
C GLU A 41 18.07 -0.38 25.70
N LYS A 42 18.04 -1.64 26.15
CA LYS A 42 19.29 -2.36 26.33
C LYS A 42 19.79 -2.75 24.96
N PRO A 43 21.11 -2.63 24.66
CA PRO A 43 21.67 -3.27 23.47
C PRO A 43 21.28 -4.75 23.53
N LEU A 44 20.67 -5.23 22.47
CA LEU A 44 20.47 -6.67 22.23
C LEU A 44 21.87 -7.26 22.07
N ASP A 45 22.45 -7.76 23.17
CA ASP A 45 23.51 -8.72 23.06
C ASP A 45 22.89 -9.93 22.36
N GLU A 46 23.47 -10.32 21.23
CA GLU A 46 23.14 -11.55 20.50
C GLU A 46 23.36 -12.74 21.44
N GLU A 47 22.34 -13.13 22.19
CA GLU A 47 22.33 -14.39 22.90
C GLU A 47 21.47 -15.40 22.14
N GLU A 48 22.18 -16.44 21.72
CA GLU A 48 21.77 -17.72 21.20
C GLU A 48 20.30 -18.12 21.44
N GLU A 49 19.64 -18.55 20.36
CA GLU A 49 18.42 -19.36 20.39
C GLU A 49 18.63 -20.55 21.34
N LYS A 50 18.12 -20.43 22.56
CA LYS A 50 17.98 -21.56 23.45
C LYS A 50 16.55 -22.05 23.42
N ASP A 51 16.37 -23.30 23.08
CA ASP A 51 15.13 -24.05 23.22
C ASP A 51 14.50 -23.78 24.59
N VAL A 52 13.37 -23.09 24.62
CA VAL A 52 12.69 -22.71 25.86
C VAL A 52 11.90 -23.92 26.38
N VAL A 53 12.48 -24.58 27.37
CA VAL A 53 11.73 -25.51 28.23
C VAL A 53 10.89 -24.65 29.19
N ILE A 54 9.58 -24.72 29.06
CA ILE A 54 8.62 -24.05 29.97
C ILE A 54 8.68 -24.74 31.33
N ASP A 55 9.51 -24.25 32.22
CA ASP A 55 9.49 -24.67 33.62
C ASP A 55 8.77 -23.61 34.47
N SER A 56 7.89 -24.05 35.34
CA SER A 56 7.08 -23.19 36.19
C SER A 56 7.96 -22.29 37.09
N ILE A 57 7.91 -20.99 36.89
CA ILE A 57 8.66 -20.01 37.63
C ILE A 57 8.19 -19.99 39.10
N ARG A 58 8.88 -20.71 39.94
CA ARG A 58 8.89 -20.52 41.39
C ARG A 58 10.18 -19.80 41.76
N GLY A 59 10.18 -18.47 41.69
CA GLY A 59 11.30 -17.63 42.13
C GLY A 59 10.86 -16.66 43.23
N THR A 60 11.62 -16.57 44.31
CA THR A 60 11.53 -15.48 45.28
C THR A 60 11.99 -14.19 44.59
N LEU A 61 11.06 -13.26 44.43
CA LEU A 61 11.28 -11.97 43.78
C LEU A 61 12.02 -11.02 44.72
N SER A 62 13.11 -10.45 44.25
CA SER A 62 13.79 -9.33 44.91
C SER A 62 13.02 -8.02 44.63
N ASP A 63 13.09 -7.06 45.56
CA ASP A 63 12.41 -5.77 45.51
C ASP A 63 12.73 -4.95 44.25
N GLY A 64 11.88 -5.01 43.21
CA GLY A 64 11.98 -4.20 42.02
C GLY A 64 10.88 -4.51 41.01
N PRO A 65 10.61 -3.61 40.06
CA PRO A 65 9.63 -3.85 39.02
C PRO A 65 10.04 -5.00 38.10
N ILE A 66 9.08 -5.86 37.75
CA ILE A 66 9.28 -6.99 36.87
C ILE A 66 9.01 -6.52 35.43
N ILE A 67 10.02 -6.60 34.56
CA ILE A 67 9.88 -6.33 33.13
C ILE A 67 9.73 -7.68 32.42
N MET A 68 8.66 -7.81 31.64
CA MET A 68 8.40 -8.98 30.80
C MET A 68 8.52 -8.60 29.34
N ASN A 69 9.42 -9.24 28.61
CA ASN A 69 9.43 -9.18 27.16
C ASN A 69 8.41 -10.18 26.64
N ALA A 70 7.44 -9.70 25.85
CA ALA A 70 6.44 -10.53 25.23
C ALA A 70 6.73 -10.67 23.73
N ILE A 71 6.88 -11.91 23.28
CA ILE A 71 7.07 -12.25 21.86
C ILE A 71 5.82 -12.98 21.38
N LYS A 72 5.34 -12.63 20.21
CA LYS A 72 4.20 -13.31 19.58
C LYS A 72 4.65 -14.67 19.04
N ASP A 73 4.08 -15.73 19.57
CA ASP A 73 4.29 -17.07 19.03
C ASP A 73 3.69 -17.16 17.62
N THR A 74 4.48 -17.59 16.66
CA THR A 74 4.10 -17.68 15.25
C THR A 74 3.14 -18.82 14.95
N GLU A 75 3.09 -19.86 15.80
CA GLU A 75 2.23 -21.02 15.60
C GLU A 75 0.86 -20.84 16.27
N THR A 76 0.83 -20.29 17.48
CA THR A 76 -0.41 -20.15 18.25
C THR A 76 -1.02 -18.75 18.19
N GLY A 77 -0.26 -17.75 17.76
CA GLY A 77 -0.66 -16.35 17.76
C GLY A 77 -0.72 -15.73 19.18
N GLU A 78 -0.34 -16.46 20.20
CA GLU A 78 -0.31 -15.99 21.60
C GLU A 78 0.97 -15.22 21.87
N MET A 79 0.88 -14.20 22.73
CA MET A 79 2.05 -13.48 23.22
C MET A 79 2.64 -14.20 24.43
N VAL A 80 3.88 -14.66 24.33
CA VAL A 80 4.57 -15.40 25.39
C VAL A 80 5.61 -14.49 26.05
N ALA A 81 5.59 -14.40 27.38
CA ALA A 81 6.60 -13.67 28.12
C ALA A 81 7.90 -14.48 28.19
N THR A 82 8.99 -13.94 27.66
CA THR A 82 10.26 -14.67 27.53
C THR A 82 11.29 -14.37 28.61
N ASP A 83 11.28 -13.14 29.20
CA ASP A 83 12.28 -12.76 30.21
C ASP A 83 11.75 -11.83 31.29
N ILE A 84 12.35 -11.92 32.50
CA ILE A 84 12.09 -11.05 33.64
C ILE A 84 13.35 -10.21 33.89
N ILE A 85 13.24 -8.89 33.75
CA ILE A 85 14.35 -7.96 33.95
C ILE A 85 14.02 -6.98 35.09
N ASN A 86 14.92 -6.81 36.05
CA ASN A 86 14.79 -5.78 37.09
C ASN A 86 15.25 -4.42 36.55
N ALA A 87 14.37 -3.42 36.54
CA ALA A 87 14.68 -2.08 36.03
C ALA A 87 14.35 -0.96 37.03
N SER A 88 15.13 0.11 36.97
CA SER A 88 14.82 1.36 37.67
C SER A 88 13.75 2.15 36.92
N LYS A 89 12.86 2.82 37.66
CA LYS A 89 11.69 3.51 37.08
C LYS A 89 12.07 4.87 36.49
N VAL A 90 12.20 4.94 35.17
CA VAL A 90 12.29 6.22 34.45
C VAL A 90 11.06 6.34 33.55
N VAL A 91 10.29 7.42 33.69
CA VAL A 91 9.09 7.66 32.87
C VAL A 91 9.41 8.69 31.81
N ALA A 92 9.62 8.25 30.59
CA ALA A 92 9.72 9.12 29.41
C ALA A 92 8.43 9.04 28.59
N ARG A 93 7.86 10.20 28.22
CA ARG A 93 6.55 10.30 27.53
C ARG A 93 6.65 10.55 26.03
N PHE A 94 7.83 10.75 25.50
CA PHE A 94 8.06 10.93 24.07
C PHE A 94 9.41 10.38 23.67
N ARG A 95 9.52 9.95 22.40
CA ARG A 95 10.76 9.46 21.80
C ARG A 95 10.77 9.75 20.31
N ASN A 96 11.96 10.02 19.78
CA ASN A 96 12.20 10.05 18.36
C ASN A 96 12.50 8.64 17.85
N VAL A 97 11.87 8.24 16.74
CA VAL A 97 12.02 6.91 16.13
C VAL A 97 12.32 7.07 14.65
N ALA A 98 13.30 6.31 14.15
CA ALA A 98 13.65 6.31 12.73
C ALA A 98 12.69 5.45 11.91
N GLU A 99 12.30 5.95 10.74
CA GLU A 99 11.69 5.15 9.69
C GLU A 99 12.81 4.50 8.86
N ARG A 100 12.74 3.19 8.64
CA ARG A 100 13.70 2.42 7.84
C ARG A 100 12.98 1.56 6.83
N ALA A 101 13.39 1.63 5.58
CA ALA A 101 12.85 0.84 4.47
C ALA A 101 11.30 0.84 4.36
N GLY A 102 10.65 1.93 4.78
CA GLY A 102 9.19 2.05 4.80
C GLY A 102 8.52 1.53 6.07
N TYR A 103 9.28 1.15 7.09
CA TYR A 103 8.75 0.65 8.37
C TYR A 103 9.19 1.49 9.55
N VAL A 104 8.34 1.55 10.56
CA VAL A 104 8.61 2.18 11.86
C VAL A 104 8.40 1.14 12.94
N SER A 105 9.38 1.01 13.84
CA SER A 105 9.28 0.15 15.02
C SER A 105 9.20 1.02 16.26
N VAL A 106 8.13 0.87 17.02
CA VAL A 106 7.95 1.57 18.31
C VAL A 106 8.02 0.58 19.45
N SER A 107 8.71 0.94 20.51
CA SER A 107 8.77 0.15 21.75
C SER A 107 8.32 0.99 22.93
N PHE A 108 7.44 0.43 23.76
CA PHE A 108 6.93 1.08 24.95
C PHE A 108 6.59 0.08 26.04
N ASP A 109 6.62 0.55 27.28
CA ASP A 109 6.32 -0.26 28.45
C ASP A 109 4.97 0.18 29.04
N VAL A 110 4.13 -0.81 29.35
CA VAL A 110 2.90 -0.65 30.10
C VAL A 110 3.14 -1.13 31.53
N THR A 111 3.16 -0.22 32.49
CA THR A 111 3.32 -0.57 33.90
C THR A 111 1.97 -0.67 34.59
N VAL A 112 1.71 -1.84 35.18
CA VAL A 112 0.49 -2.13 35.93
C VAL A 112 0.88 -2.36 37.38
N PRO A 113 0.45 -1.49 38.32
CA PRO A 113 0.71 -1.66 39.72
C PRO A 113 0.14 -2.98 40.27
N SER A 114 0.89 -3.69 41.11
CA SER A 114 0.45 -4.95 41.73
C SER A 114 -0.86 -4.81 42.49
N GLN A 115 -1.13 -3.62 43.03
CA GLN A 115 -2.38 -3.31 43.73
C GLN A 115 -3.63 -3.38 42.85
N MET A 116 -3.49 -3.35 41.50
CA MET A 116 -4.57 -3.53 40.53
C MET A 116 -4.92 -4.99 40.31
N SER A 117 -4.12 -5.92 40.77
CA SER A 117 -4.37 -7.36 40.68
C SER A 117 -5.11 -7.89 41.92
N ASP A 118 -6.10 -8.77 41.67
CA ASP A 118 -6.82 -9.50 42.73
C ASP A 118 -7.28 -10.86 42.19
N SER A 119 -7.37 -11.85 43.05
CA SER A 119 -7.78 -13.20 42.69
C SER A 119 -9.18 -13.27 42.05
N GLN A 120 -10.07 -12.31 42.36
CA GLN A 120 -11.46 -12.27 41.87
C GLN A 120 -11.65 -11.39 40.65
N TRP A 121 -10.60 -10.69 40.21
CA TRP A 121 -10.67 -9.70 39.12
C TRP A 121 -10.04 -10.19 37.82
N GLN A 122 -10.45 -9.56 36.76
CA GLN A 122 -9.78 -9.59 35.48
C GLN A 122 -9.56 -8.15 35.01
N LEU A 123 -8.32 -7.79 34.79
CA LEU A 123 -7.94 -6.53 34.14
C LEU A 123 -7.75 -6.76 32.66
N LYS A 124 -8.43 -5.97 31.83
CA LYS A 124 -8.29 -5.95 30.39
C LYS A 124 -7.72 -4.61 29.97
N ILE A 125 -6.57 -4.60 29.36
CA ILE A 125 -5.89 -3.41 28.88
C ILE A 125 -5.78 -3.52 27.37
N HIS A 126 -6.26 -2.52 26.66
CA HIS A 126 -6.21 -2.42 25.21
C HIS A 126 -5.37 -1.21 24.82
N PRO A 127 -4.10 -1.39 24.45
CA PRO A 127 -3.32 -0.31 23.87
C PRO A 127 -3.88 0.05 22.49
N LEU A 128 -3.99 1.35 22.24
CA LEU A 128 -4.48 1.91 21.00
C LEU A 128 -3.38 2.78 20.39
N MET A 129 -3.05 2.57 19.13
CA MET A 129 -2.06 3.35 18.43
C MET A 129 -2.74 4.27 17.42
N GLY A 130 -2.58 5.58 17.60
CA GLY A 130 -3.06 6.62 16.69
C GLY A 130 -2.02 6.89 15.61
N ILE A 131 -2.37 6.64 14.34
CA ILE A 131 -1.53 6.88 13.17
C ILE A 131 -2.27 7.85 12.25
N GLN A 132 -1.87 9.12 12.22
CA GLN A 132 -2.59 10.18 11.52
C GLN A 132 -4.04 10.29 12.00
N ASN A 133 -5.02 9.92 11.16
CA ASN A 133 -6.46 9.96 11.49
C ASN A 133 -7.03 8.58 11.87
N ASP A 134 -6.21 7.53 11.83
CA ASP A 134 -6.63 6.17 12.12
C ASP A 134 -6.21 5.76 13.54
N THR A 135 -7.02 4.91 14.16
CA THR A 135 -6.69 4.26 15.43
C THR A 135 -6.58 2.76 15.22
N VAL A 136 -5.42 2.21 15.49
CA VAL A 136 -5.11 0.79 15.35
C VAL A 136 -5.09 0.16 16.74
N PRO A 137 -5.93 -0.84 17.04
CA PRO A 137 -5.83 -1.59 18.27
C PRO A 137 -4.58 -2.48 18.24
N LEU A 138 -3.82 -2.48 19.31
CA LEU A 138 -2.71 -3.38 19.53
C LEU A 138 -3.18 -4.60 20.35
N ASP A 139 -2.32 -5.62 20.48
CA ASP A 139 -2.63 -6.81 21.25
C ASP A 139 -2.96 -6.45 22.69
N ALA A 140 -4.10 -6.95 23.16
CA ALA A 140 -4.59 -6.64 24.48
C ALA A 140 -3.85 -7.43 25.58
N ILE A 141 -3.70 -6.82 26.75
CA ILE A 141 -3.17 -7.48 27.95
C ILE A 141 -4.33 -7.93 28.82
N TYR A 142 -4.32 -9.21 29.20
CA TYR A 142 -5.29 -9.79 30.12
C TYR A 142 -4.58 -10.28 31.39
N ILE A 143 -4.86 -9.64 32.52
CA ILE A 143 -4.40 -10.10 33.84
C ILE A 143 -5.60 -10.70 34.56
N THR A 144 -5.62 -12.03 34.67
CA THR A 144 -6.77 -12.77 35.20
C THR A 144 -6.44 -13.41 36.53
N GLY A 145 -7.22 -13.07 37.55
CA GLY A 145 -7.11 -13.68 38.85
C GLY A 145 -7.54 -15.14 38.88
N GLU A 146 -6.94 -15.96 39.78
CA GLU A 146 -7.20 -17.40 39.88
C GLU A 146 -8.68 -17.73 40.07
N LYS A 147 -9.36 -17.06 41.04
CA LYS A 147 -10.79 -17.30 41.28
C LYS A 147 -11.66 -16.85 40.11
N TYR A 148 -11.27 -15.79 39.42
CA TYR A 148 -11.96 -15.35 38.22
C TYR A 148 -11.82 -16.39 37.11
N ARG A 149 -10.62 -16.92 36.88
CA ARG A 149 -10.34 -17.98 35.91
C ARG A 149 -11.12 -19.26 36.20
N VAL A 150 -11.12 -19.71 37.45
CA VAL A 150 -11.94 -20.84 37.90
C VAL A 150 -13.44 -20.59 37.60
N GLY A 151 -13.89 -19.36 37.77
CA GLY A 151 -15.26 -18.94 37.44
C GLY A 151 -15.56 -19.10 35.95
N GLN A 152 -14.66 -18.66 35.08
CA GLN A 152 -14.76 -18.82 33.63
C GLN A 152 -14.80 -20.31 33.24
N LEU A 153 -13.85 -21.11 33.73
CA LEU A 153 -13.80 -22.56 33.46
C LEU A 153 -15.07 -23.27 33.86
N ARG A 154 -15.62 -22.99 35.07
CA ARG A 154 -16.92 -23.53 35.52
C ARG A 154 -18.06 -23.10 34.58
N GLY A 155 -18.00 -21.93 33.99
CA GLY A 155 -18.94 -21.50 32.97
C GLY A 155 -18.91 -22.43 31.73
N TYR A 156 -17.71 -22.71 31.23
CA TYR A 156 -17.49 -23.63 30.11
C TYR A 156 -17.91 -25.08 30.44
N GLU A 157 -17.59 -25.56 31.64
CA GLU A 157 -18.02 -26.88 32.09
C GLU A 157 -19.55 -27.01 32.10
N ARG A 158 -20.26 -26.00 32.61
CA ARG A 158 -21.74 -25.98 32.60
C ARG A 158 -22.29 -25.96 31.18
N TYR A 159 -21.66 -25.17 30.29
CA TYR A 159 -22.05 -25.14 28.88
C TYR A 159 -21.77 -26.48 28.17
N ARG A 160 -20.63 -27.10 28.44
CA ARG A 160 -20.28 -28.45 27.96
C ARG A 160 -21.28 -29.48 28.44
N ALA A 161 -21.64 -29.45 29.73
CA ALA A 161 -22.68 -30.34 30.28
C ALA A 161 -24.06 -30.12 29.62
N PHE A 162 -24.40 -28.86 29.29
CA PHE A 162 -25.59 -28.57 28.50
C PHE A 162 -25.48 -29.13 27.08
N LEU A 163 -24.37 -28.97 26.38
CA LEU A 163 -24.19 -29.53 25.03
C LEU A 163 -24.25 -31.04 25.03
N SER A 164 -23.64 -31.72 26.01
CA SER A 164 -23.69 -33.17 26.16
C SER A 164 -25.11 -33.69 26.47
N SER A 165 -26.00 -32.82 26.99
CA SER A 165 -27.41 -33.14 27.18
C SER A 165 -28.23 -33.15 25.87
N ILE A 166 -27.65 -32.65 24.77
CA ILE A 166 -28.27 -32.63 23.44
C ILE A 166 -27.96 -33.98 22.78
N ILE A 167 -29.00 -34.68 22.48
CA ILE A 167 -28.91 -36.00 21.82
C ILE A 167 -28.63 -35.77 20.34
N THR A 168 -27.55 -36.32 19.84
CA THR A 168 -27.13 -36.25 18.43
C THR A 168 -27.57 -37.47 17.63
N ASP A 169 -27.64 -38.62 18.29
CA ASP A 169 -28.08 -39.85 17.65
C ASP A 169 -29.60 -39.86 17.52
N SER A 170 -30.11 -39.95 16.30
CA SER A 170 -31.53 -40.02 16.00
C SER A 170 -32.20 -41.31 16.49
N THR A 171 -31.45 -42.38 16.61
CA THR A 171 -31.95 -43.70 17.08
C THR A 171 -32.43 -43.65 18.53
N ASP A 172 -31.85 -42.78 19.37
CA ASP A 172 -32.25 -42.55 20.76
C ASP A 172 -33.71 -42.05 20.91
N PHE A 173 -34.29 -41.49 19.85
CA PHE A 173 -35.69 -41.04 19.85
C PHE A 173 -36.66 -42.11 19.38
N ILE A 174 -36.19 -43.26 18.96
CA ILE A 174 -37.02 -44.39 18.49
C ILE A 174 -37.06 -45.44 19.57
N ARG A 175 -38.20 -46.11 19.70
CA ARG A 175 -38.41 -47.29 20.59
C ARG A 175 -38.08 -48.56 19.81
N ILE A 176 -36.81 -48.76 19.48
CA ILE A 176 -36.30 -49.79 18.59
C ILE A 176 -36.82 -51.18 19.05
N GLY A 177 -36.67 -51.58 20.30
CA GLY A 177 -37.10 -52.88 20.78
C GLY A 177 -38.61 -53.12 20.65
N GLN A 178 -39.45 -52.08 20.80
CA GLN A 178 -40.91 -52.23 20.59
C GLN A 178 -41.25 -52.35 19.11
N LEU A 179 -40.52 -51.63 18.24
CA LEU A 179 -40.67 -51.73 16.79
C LEU A 179 -40.21 -53.10 16.29
N GLU A 180 -39.13 -53.65 16.80
CA GLU A 180 -38.65 -55.01 16.48
C GLU A 180 -39.65 -56.09 16.86
N VAL A 181 -40.19 -56.04 18.07
CA VAL A 181 -41.21 -56.95 18.50
C VAL A 181 -42.50 -56.87 17.64
N PHE A 182 -42.86 -55.66 17.21
CA PHE A 182 -43.99 -55.47 16.29
C PHE A 182 -43.72 -56.13 14.94
N ILE A 183 -42.52 -55.88 14.35
CA ILE A 183 -42.12 -56.48 13.06
C ILE A 183 -42.03 -58.01 13.17
N GLU A 184 -41.42 -58.53 14.21
CA GLU A 184 -41.32 -59.98 14.45
C GLU A 184 -42.70 -60.67 14.50
N ARG A 185 -43.66 -60.05 15.18
CA ARG A 185 -45.03 -60.64 15.34
C ARG A 185 -45.89 -60.53 14.10
N HIS A 186 -45.82 -59.44 13.38
CA HIS A 186 -46.76 -59.17 12.28
C HIS A 186 -46.17 -59.44 10.91
N TYR A 187 -44.84 -59.49 10.80
CA TYR A 187 -44.09 -59.62 9.53
C TYR A 187 -42.87 -60.53 9.71
N PRO A 188 -43.04 -61.79 10.11
CA PRO A 188 -41.97 -62.72 10.47
C PRO A 188 -40.97 -62.92 9.32
N ASP A 189 -41.45 -62.98 8.08
CA ASP A 189 -40.59 -63.16 6.91
C ASP A 189 -39.66 -61.99 6.68
N THR A 190 -40.15 -60.81 6.91
CA THR A 190 -39.31 -59.56 6.81
C THR A 190 -38.31 -59.47 7.95
N TYR A 191 -38.73 -59.95 9.16
CA TYR A 191 -37.81 -59.96 10.31
C TYR A 191 -36.71 -61.03 10.10
N ALA A 192 -37.03 -62.15 9.47
CA ALA A 192 -36.04 -63.16 9.13
C ALA A 192 -35.02 -62.75 8.07
N MET A 193 -35.37 -61.77 7.22
CA MET A 193 -34.41 -61.14 6.25
C MET A 193 -33.40 -60.24 6.90
N LYS A 194 -33.53 -59.92 8.16
CA LYS A 194 -32.60 -59.03 8.91
C LYS A 194 -31.28 -59.77 9.14
N THR A 195 -30.23 -59.37 8.48
CA THR A 195 -28.88 -59.95 8.62
C THR A 195 -28.03 -59.24 9.68
N ASP A 196 -28.43 -58.06 10.08
CA ASP A 196 -27.76 -57.26 11.10
C ASP A 196 -28.73 -56.33 11.86
N SER A 197 -28.28 -55.36 12.60
CA SER A 197 -29.10 -54.37 13.31
C SER A 197 -29.70 -53.28 12.41
N SER A 198 -29.59 -53.38 11.08
CA SER A 198 -30.17 -52.41 10.14
C SER A 198 -31.67 -52.67 9.92
N PHE A 199 -32.42 -51.57 9.74
CA PHE A 199 -33.83 -51.62 9.38
C PHE A 199 -34.02 -51.78 7.87
N VAL A 200 -35.17 -52.39 7.49
CA VAL A 200 -35.64 -52.42 6.10
C VAL A 200 -35.68 -50.98 5.55
N PRO A 201 -35.16 -50.74 4.34
CA PRO A 201 -35.20 -49.40 3.74
C PRO A 201 -36.63 -48.86 3.67
N ALA A 202 -36.78 -47.55 3.83
CA ALA A 202 -38.06 -46.87 3.93
C ALA A 202 -39.07 -47.19 2.80
N PRO A 203 -38.66 -47.27 1.52
CA PRO A 203 -39.58 -47.64 0.42
C PRO A 203 -40.15 -49.05 0.55
N GLU A 204 -39.35 -50.02 1.03
CA GLU A 204 -39.79 -51.43 1.21
C GLU A 204 -40.73 -51.57 2.43
N ALA A 205 -40.47 -50.79 3.50
CA ALA A 205 -41.35 -50.75 4.66
C ALA A 205 -42.74 -50.21 4.30
N GLU A 206 -42.85 -49.23 3.44
CA GLU A 206 -44.14 -48.70 3.00
C GLU A 206 -44.93 -49.70 2.15
N ASN A 207 -44.24 -50.40 1.26
CA ASN A 207 -44.86 -51.43 0.41
C ASN A 207 -45.29 -52.66 1.19
N LEU A 208 -44.52 -53.06 2.21
CA LEU A 208 -44.81 -54.32 2.99
C LEU A 208 -45.79 -54.07 4.12
N PHE A 209 -45.79 -52.88 4.73
CA PHE A 209 -46.60 -52.66 5.94
C PHE A 209 -47.85 -51.81 5.69
N GLY A 210 -48.02 -51.24 4.50
CA GLY A 210 -49.14 -50.34 4.18
C GLY A 210 -49.21 -49.08 5.02
N VAL A 211 -48.11 -48.75 5.73
CA VAL A 211 -48.01 -47.60 6.63
C VAL A 211 -46.84 -46.79 6.20
N THR A 212 -47.04 -45.49 5.98
CA THR A 212 -45.94 -44.60 5.61
C THR A 212 -44.85 -44.58 6.70
N GLN A 213 -43.59 -44.50 6.31
CA GLN A 213 -42.46 -44.36 7.22
C GLN A 213 -42.72 -43.27 8.28
N ARG A 214 -43.37 -42.20 7.88
CA ARG A 214 -43.73 -41.09 8.77
C ARG A 214 -44.71 -41.52 9.85
N ALA A 215 -45.72 -42.32 9.51
CA ALA A 215 -46.71 -42.82 10.47
C ALA A 215 -46.07 -43.80 11.45
N ALA A 216 -45.23 -44.74 10.99
CA ALA A 216 -44.49 -45.67 11.84
C ALA A 216 -43.52 -44.93 12.78
N LEU A 217 -42.75 -43.98 12.26
CA LEU A 217 -41.85 -43.17 13.08
C LEU A 217 -42.60 -42.33 14.12
N MET A 218 -43.77 -41.81 13.80
CA MET A 218 -44.60 -41.08 14.78
C MET A 218 -45.10 -41.98 15.90
N HIS A 219 -45.50 -43.22 15.61
CA HIS A 219 -46.03 -44.16 16.63
C HIS A 219 -44.91 -44.63 17.57
N TYR A 220 -43.76 -45.04 17.04
CA TYR A 220 -42.65 -45.55 17.84
C TYR A 220 -41.66 -44.47 18.31
N SER A 221 -41.89 -43.21 17.97
CA SER A 221 -41.01 -42.12 18.39
C SER A 221 -41.32 -41.62 19.81
N LYS A 222 -40.28 -41.26 20.53
CA LYS A 222 -40.37 -40.54 21.81
C LYS A 222 -40.55 -39.04 21.55
N GLN A 223 -41.70 -38.65 21.00
CA GLN A 223 -41.96 -37.28 20.52
C GLN A 223 -41.68 -36.18 21.56
N LEU A 224 -42.03 -36.42 22.83
CA LEU A 224 -41.75 -35.46 23.89
C LEU A 224 -40.24 -35.27 24.14
N LYS A 225 -39.46 -36.37 24.05
CA LYS A 225 -38.01 -36.35 24.19
C LYS A 225 -37.41 -35.60 22.99
N TRP A 226 -37.88 -35.87 21.78
CA TRP A 226 -37.46 -35.20 20.56
C TRP A 226 -37.77 -33.70 20.59
N LYS A 227 -39.01 -33.28 20.92
CA LYS A 227 -39.37 -31.85 21.03
C LYS A 227 -38.56 -31.12 22.09
N ARG A 228 -38.24 -31.77 23.22
CA ARG A 228 -37.37 -31.20 24.25
C ARG A 228 -35.93 -31.03 23.74
N ASN A 229 -35.44 -31.98 22.96
CA ASN A 229 -34.11 -31.91 22.37
C ASN A 229 -33.99 -30.78 21.32
N GLU A 230 -34.99 -30.63 20.45
CA GLU A 230 -35.03 -29.54 19.49
C GLU A 230 -35.01 -28.17 20.19
N ARG A 231 -35.81 -27.98 21.22
CA ARG A 231 -35.77 -26.76 22.04
C ARG A 231 -34.41 -26.54 22.71
N ARG A 232 -33.65 -27.59 23.04
CA ARG A 232 -32.27 -27.45 23.54
C ARG A 232 -31.33 -27.03 22.44
N LYS A 233 -31.44 -27.60 21.24
CA LYS A 233 -30.63 -27.21 20.07
C LYS A 233 -30.85 -25.74 19.74
N GLU A 234 -32.08 -25.27 19.69
CA GLU A 234 -32.41 -23.85 19.45
C GLU A 234 -31.82 -22.91 20.49
N ARG A 235 -31.71 -23.35 21.74
CA ARG A 235 -31.20 -22.57 22.87
C ARG A 235 -29.68 -22.56 23.01
N LYS A 236 -28.91 -23.18 22.10
CA LYS A 236 -27.44 -23.27 22.24
C LYS A 236 -26.80 -21.93 22.51
N ARG A 237 -27.12 -20.89 21.69
CA ARG A 237 -26.56 -19.56 21.85
C ARG A 237 -26.97 -18.90 23.17
N ALA A 238 -28.23 -18.91 23.49
CA ALA A 238 -28.74 -18.35 24.76
C ALA A 238 -28.12 -19.00 26.01
N MET A 239 -27.85 -20.33 25.93
CA MET A 239 -27.18 -21.03 27.01
C MET A 239 -25.68 -20.75 27.08
N PHE A 240 -25.03 -20.56 25.93
CA PHE A 240 -23.66 -20.06 25.90
C PHE A 240 -23.58 -18.70 26.59
N ASP A 241 -24.35 -17.74 26.17
CA ASP A 241 -24.37 -16.38 26.74
C ASP A 241 -24.73 -16.39 28.26
N LYS A 242 -25.58 -17.34 28.67
CA LYS A 242 -25.95 -17.52 30.07
C LYS A 242 -24.83 -18.08 30.96
N TYR A 243 -24.11 -19.10 30.48
CA TYR A 243 -23.10 -19.80 31.27
C TYR A 243 -21.70 -19.24 31.08
N VAL A 244 -21.37 -18.78 29.87
CA VAL A 244 -20.09 -18.22 29.51
C VAL A 244 -20.24 -16.70 29.40
N LYS A 245 -20.39 -16.06 30.55
CA LYS A 245 -20.60 -14.60 30.63
C LYS A 245 -19.41 -13.79 30.12
N ASP A 246 -18.21 -14.30 30.35
CA ASP A 246 -16.96 -13.71 29.89
C ASP A 246 -16.09 -14.79 29.25
N PRO A 247 -16.10 -14.89 27.91
CA PRO A 247 -15.33 -15.90 27.20
C PRO A 247 -13.83 -15.73 27.44
N ILE A 248 -13.13 -16.86 27.51
CA ILE A 248 -11.67 -16.87 27.51
C ILE A 248 -11.24 -16.47 26.11
N ILE A 249 -10.53 -15.35 26.00
CA ILE A 249 -9.98 -14.85 24.74
C ILE A 249 -8.59 -15.47 24.58
N SER A 250 -8.32 -16.10 23.44
CA SER A 250 -7.02 -16.71 23.12
C SER A 250 -6.05 -15.71 22.51
N GLU A 251 -6.54 -14.57 22.02
CA GLU A 251 -5.75 -13.52 21.40
C GLU A 251 -5.28 -12.50 22.45
N GLY A 252 -4.00 -12.08 22.39
CA GLY A 252 -3.41 -11.09 23.27
C GLY A 252 -2.47 -11.69 24.32
N ILE A 253 -1.82 -10.82 25.06
CA ILE A 253 -0.89 -11.20 26.13
C ILE A 253 -1.67 -11.71 27.34
N ARG A 254 -1.38 -12.93 27.75
CA ARG A 254 -2.05 -13.58 28.88
C ARG A 254 -1.10 -13.83 30.02
N LEU A 255 -1.55 -13.44 31.21
CA LEU A 255 -1.04 -13.95 32.48
C LEU A 255 -2.14 -14.82 33.12
N ASP A 256 -2.07 -16.12 32.89
CA ASP A 256 -3.04 -17.08 33.45
C ASP A 256 -2.78 -17.36 34.95
N THR A 257 -1.68 -16.89 35.47
CA THR A 257 -1.31 -17.12 36.86
C THR A 257 -1.53 -15.85 37.67
N VAL A 258 -2.38 -15.94 38.66
CA VAL A 258 -2.40 -14.94 39.76
C VAL A 258 -1.07 -15.02 40.45
N LEU A 259 -0.30 -13.98 40.27
CA LEU A 259 0.83 -13.75 41.15
C LEU A 259 0.25 -13.51 42.56
N THR A 260 0.38 -14.51 43.42
CA THR A 260 0.13 -14.35 44.83
C THR A 260 1.11 -13.32 45.36
N ALA A 261 0.58 -12.13 45.59
CA ALA A 261 1.15 -11.07 46.40
C ALA A 261 2.69 -11.03 46.44
N SER A 262 3.30 -10.59 45.39
CA SER A 262 4.64 -10.00 45.48
C SER A 262 4.49 -8.50 45.35
N ASP A 263 5.27 -7.76 46.12
CA ASP A 263 5.18 -6.30 46.23
C ASP A 263 5.72 -5.55 44.96
N GLY A 264 5.73 -6.18 43.81
CA GLY A 264 6.26 -5.63 42.57
C GLY A 264 5.18 -5.24 41.54
N ASP A 265 5.43 -4.17 40.80
CA ASP A 265 4.61 -3.75 39.68
C ASP A 265 4.91 -4.61 38.44
N PHE A 266 3.91 -4.83 37.60
CA PHE A 266 4.07 -5.57 36.34
C PHE A 266 4.40 -4.59 35.22
N ILE A 267 5.45 -4.88 34.45
CA ILE A 267 5.84 -4.09 33.28
C ILE A 267 5.76 -4.98 32.02
N TYR A 268 4.93 -4.55 31.07
CA TYR A 268 4.79 -5.23 29.79
C TYR A 268 5.47 -4.40 28.71
N ARG A 269 6.45 -4.99 28.04
CA ARG A 269 7.17 -4.36 26.94
C ARG A 269 6.54 -4.71 25.62
N TYR A 270 6.07 -3.69 24.91
CA TYR A 270 5.59 -3.81 23.53
C TYR A 270 6.67 -3.41 22.55
N VAL A 271 6.83 -4.22 21.50
CA VAL A 271 7.56 -3.86 20.28
C VAL A 271 6.59 -4.05 19.12
N HIS A 272 6.24 -2.97 18.46
CA HIS A 272 5.30 -3.01 17.35
C HIS A 272 5.90 -2.36 16.12
N THR A 273 6.01 -3.13 15.03
CA THR A 273 6.52 -2.67 13.74
C THR A 273 5.36 -2.56 12.76
N PHE A 274 5.23 -1.41 12.12
CA PHE A 274 4.18 -1.16 11.13
C PHE A 274 4.75 -0.44 9.92
N LYS A 275 4.02 -0.55 8.79
CA LYS A 275 4.40 0.15 7.57
C LYS A 275 4.12 1.64 7.70
N SER A 276 5.14 2.46 7.47
CA SER A 276 5.03 3.91 7.50
C SER A 276 4.11 4.43 6.39
N ARG A 277 3.56 5.61 6.63
CA ARG A 277 2.72 6.34 5.65
C ARG A 277 3.41 7.63 5.24
N PRO A 278 3.20 8.09 4.00
CA PRO A 278 3.71 9.40 3.58
C PRO A 278 3.32 10.50 4.56
N GLN A 279 4.26 11.39 4.83
CA GLN A 279 4.08 12.52 5.76
C GLN A 279 3.74 12.14 7.22
N LEU A 280 3.95 10.90 7.63
CA LEU A 280 3.79 10.50 9.02
C LEU A 280 4.89 11.15 9.88
N ARG A 281 4.49 12.05 10.78
CA ARG A 281 5.43 12.77 11.66
C ARG A 281 5.36 12.32 13.11
N LYS A 282 4.21 11.80 13.54
CA LYS A 282 4.02 11.35 14.91
C LYS A 282 3.03 10.18 14.97
N VAL A 283 3.24 9.36 15.99
CA VAL A 283 2.34 8.28 16.39
C VAL A 283 2.09 8.44 17.88
N THR A 284 0.85 8.26 18.30
CA THR A 284 0.46 8.31 19.70
C THR A 284 0.02 6.93 20.17
N VAL A 285 0.36 6.57 21.39
CA VAL A 285 -0.11 5.35 22.05
C VAL A 285 -0.91 5.73 23.26
N SER A 286 -2.14 5.24 23.35
CA SER A 286 -3.03 5.42 24.49
C SER A 286 -3.45 4.07 25.07
N LEU A 287 -3.87 4.03 26.32
CA LEU A 287 -4.35 2.81 26.98
C LEU A 287 -5.85 2.91 27.30
N ASN A 288 -6.60 1.87 26.98
CA ASN A 288 -7.97 1.69 27.44
C ASN A 288 -8.00 0.49 28.39
N GLY A 289 -8.18 0.76 29.68
CA GLY A 289 -8.19 -0.26 30.72
C GLY A 289 -9.59 -0.45 31.31
N ARG A 290 -9.97 -1.72 31.55
CA ARG A 290 -11.24 -2.09 32.18
C ARG A 290 -11.02 -3.18 33.22
N LEU A 291 -11.65 -3.02 34.38
CA LEU A 291 -11.62 -3.99 35.44
C LEU A 291 -12.95 -4.75 35.52
N TYR A 292 -12.86 -6.07 35.56
CA TYR A 292 -14.02 -6.95 35.62
C TYR A 292 -14.03 -7.78 36.90
N GLU A 293 -15.22 -7.95 37.47
CA GLU A 293 -15.50 -8.89 38.55
C GLU A 293 -16.73 -9.73 38.14
N LYS A 294 -16.63 -11.06 38.24
CA LYS A 294 -17.73 -12.00 37.89
C LYS A 294 -18.31 -11.80 36.47
N GLY A 295 -17.52 -11.26 35.54
CA GLY A 295 -17.92 -10.99 34.19
C GLY A 295 -18.61 -9.63 33.96
N GLU A 296 -18.70 -8.80 35.00
CA GLU A 296 -19.25 -7.45 34.92
C GLU A 296 -18.11 -6.41 35.04
N CYS A 297 -18.15 -5.37 34.20
CA CYS A 297 -17.18 -4.29 34.27
C CYS A 297 -17.49 -3.41 35.50
N ILE A 298 -16.59 -3.40 36.47
CA ILE A 298 -16.75 -2.63 37.70
C ILE A 298 -16.04 -1.27 37.69
N TYR A 299 -15.05 -1.10 36.80
CA TYR A 299 -14.33 0.14 36.64
C TYR A 299 -13.70 0.31 35.26
N HIS A 300 -13.76 1.55 34.76
CA HIS A 300 -13.02 1.99 33.57
C HIS A 300 -11.90 2.89 34.03
N PHE A 301 -10.68 2.56 33.69
CA PHE A 301 -9.54 3.41 34.01
C PHE A 301 -9.60 4.68 33.18
N PRO A 302 -9.36 5.86 33.77
CA PRO A 302 -9.13 7.07 32.99
C PRO A 302 -7.90 6.85 32.11
N PHE A 303 -7.92 7.39 30.91
CA PHE A 303 -6.77 7.30 30.01
C PHE A 303 -5.56 7.96 30.67
N PRO A 304 -4.42 7.24 30.81
CA PRO A 304 -3.17 7.91 31.12
C PRO A 304 -2.83 8.85 29.97
N ASP A 305 -1.95 9.82 30.23
CA ASP A 305 -1.44 10.70 29.18
C ASP A 305 -0.86 9.88 28.03
N ASP A 306 -1.14 10.30 26.79
CA ASP A 306 -0.68 9.64 25.59
C ASP A 306 0.85 9.65 25.50
N LEU A 307 1.40 8.52 25.06
CA LEU A 307 2.80 8.41 24.72
C LEU A 307 2.99 8.81 23.25
N THR A 308 3.93 9.71 22.99
CA THR A 308 4.13 10.23 21.62
C THR A 308 5.48 9.77 21.06
N PHE A 309 5.45 9.18 19.87
CA PHE A 309 6.63 8.87 19.06
C PHE A 309 6.71 9.84 17.88
N TYR A 310 7.81 10.57 17.78
CA TYR A 310 8.10 11.43 16.65
C TYR A 310 8.90 10.65 15.61
N ILE A 311 8.41 10.63 14.36
CA ILE A 311 8.98 9.82 13.30
C ILE A 311 9.98 10.66 12.50
N SER A 312 11.24 10.22 12.48
CA SER A 312 12.30 10.76 11.61
C SER A 312 12.38 9.90 10.36
N SER A 313 12.05 10.47 9.21
CA SER A 313 12.15 9.80 7.91
C SER A 313 13.15 10.50 7.01
N LEU A 314 13.93 9.71 6.26
CA LEU A 314 14.86 10.20 5.25
C LEU A 314 14.14 10.95 4.11
N SER A 315 12.86 10.63 3.85
CA SER A 315 12.05 11.35 2.86
C SER A 315 11.95 12.86 3.11
N GLY A 316 12.16 13.31 4.36
CA GLY A 316 12.24 14.72 4.72
C GLY A 316 13.56 15.41 4.35
N LEU A 317 14.58 14.68 3.88
CA LEU A 317 15.88 15.20 3.45
C LEU A 317 15.97 15.39 1.93
N VAL A 318 14.93 15.04 1.19
CA VAL A 318 14.88 15.18 -0.26
C VAL A 318 15.23 16.60 -0.70
N ASP A 319 16.12 16.71 -1.67
CA ASP A 319 16.34 17.94 -2.41
C ASP A 319 15.34 18.01 -3.57
N ASP A 320 14.28 18.79 -3.42
CA ASP A 320 13.16 18.88 -4.36
C ASP A 320 13.31 19.97 -5.41
N ARG A 321 14.52 20.54 -5.55
CA ARG A 321 14.80 21.52 -6.59
C ARG A 321 14.60 20.90 -7.97
N PRO A 322 13.92 21.60 -8.90
CA PRO A 322 13.68 21.08 -10.24
C PRO A 322 14.99 20.82 -10.98
N LYS A 323 15.13 19.64 -11.58
CA LYS A 323 16.24 19.29 -12.45
C LYS A 323 15.82 19.42 -13.90
N TYR A 324 16.70 19.97 -14.72
CA TYR A 324 16.43 20.20 -16.12
C TYR A 324 17.41 19.38 -16.98
N ARG A 325 16.92 18.86 -18.08
CA ARG A 325 17.74 18.25 -19.13
C ARG A 325 17.92 19.24 -20.26
N SER A 326 19.15 19.39 -20.72
CA SER A 326 19.46 20.18 -21.90
C SER A 326 19.36 19.32 -23.14
N TYR A 327 18.54 19.75 -24.06
CA TYR A 327 18.43 19.14 -25.40
C TYR A 327 19.03 20.09 -26.42
N VAL A 328 19.70 19.47 -27.40
CA VAL A 328 20.15 20.16 -28.59
C VAL A 328 19.07 19.96 -29.64
N VAL A 329 18.35 21.03 -29.95
CA VAL A 329 17.31 21.03 -31.00
C VAL A 329 17.92 21.62 -32.25
N GLU A 330 17.92 20.84 -33.33
CA GLU A 330 18.24 21.33 -34.66
C GLU A 330 17.08 22.22 -35.13
N ARG A 331 17.38 23.48 -35.46
CA ARG A 331 16.37 24.44 -35.86
C ARG A 331 16.52 24.71 -37.35
N ASN A 332 15.42 24.57 -38.12
CA ASN A 332 15.38 25.06 -39.49
C ASN A 332 15.41 26.59 -39.47
N VAL A 333 16.37 27.15 -40.18
CA VAL A 333 16.60 28.63 -40.21
C VAL A 333 15.56 29.33 -41.06
N TYR A 334 14.80 28.59 -41.87
CA TYR A 334 13.80 29.11 -42.80
C TYR A 334 12.45 28.41 -42.63
N ASP A 335 11.37 29.20 -42.75
CA ASP A 335 10.02 28.65 -42.72
C ASP A 335 9.68 27.88 -44.01
N ASN A 336 9.09 26.71 -43.84
CA ASN A 336 8.66 25.88 -44.93
C ASN A 336 7.50 26.54 -45.71
N THR A 337 7.55 26.53 -47.01
CA THR A 337 6.46 27.04 -47.84
C THR A 337 5.60 25.91 -48.41
N LYS A 338 4.30 26.16 -48.54
CA LYS A 338 3.35 25.23 -49.18
C LYS A 338 2.73 25.85 -50.41
N ALA A 339 2.60 25.06 -51.46
CA ALA A 339 1.86 25.42 -52.64
C ALA A 339 0.70 24.46 -52.86
N PHE A 340 -0.41 25.00 -53.33
CA PHE A 340 -1.58 24.19 -53.70
C PHE A 340 -1.54 23.95 -55.20
N ILE A 341 -0.93 22.83 -55.61
CA ILE A 341 -0.79 22.44 -57.00
C ILE A 341 -1.87 21.42 -57.31
N ASP A 342 -2.78 21.77 -58.22
CA ASP A 342 -3.83 20.89 -58.71
C ASP A 342 -3.30 19.94 -59.76
N PHE A 343 -3.72 18.67 -59.64
CA PHE A 343 -3.43 17.62 -60.61
C PHE A 343 -4.73 17.08 -61.20
N GLN A 344 -4.72 16.74 -62.44
CA GLN A 344 -5.83 15.98 -63.06
C GLN A 344 -6.03 14.66 -62.32
N GLN A 345 -7.27 14.16 -62.26
CA GLN A 345 -7.59 12.96 -61.51
C GLN A 345 -6.74 11.74 -61.99
N GLY A 346 -6.03 11.14 -61.03
CA GLY A 346 -5.16 10.00 -61.29
C GLY A 346 -3.87 10.32 -62.05
N ARG A 347 -3.56 11.59 -62.33
CA ARG A 347 -2.33 12.01 -63.00
C ARG A 347 -1.36 12.68 -62.00
N SER A 348 -0.09 12.64 -62.38
CA SER A 348 1.01 13.23 -61.62
C SER A 348 1.74 14.36 -62.37
N ASP A 349 1.43 14.59 -63.67
CA ASP A 349 2.07 15.61 -64.49
C ASP A 349 1.70 17.01 -64.02
N VAL A 350 2.68 17.92 -63.96
CA VAL A 350 2.46 19.33 -63.57
C VAL A 350 1.87 20.06 -64.78
N ASP A 351 0.59 20.40 -64.68
CA ASP A 351 -0.12 21.18 -65.71
C ASP A 351 -0.26 22.62 -65.22
N THR A 352 0.53 23.53 -65.82
CA THR A 352 0.55 24.97 -65.44
C THR A 352 -0.71 25.71 -65.89
N SER A 353 -1.53 25.14 -66.76
CA SER A 353 -2.79 25.73 -67.19
C SER A 353 -3.98 25.39 -66.27
N LEU A 354 -3.80 24.45 -65.37
CA LEU A 354 -4.85 23.96 -64.46
C LEU A 354 -4.96 24.89 -63.26
N SER A 355 -6.18 25.42 -62.99
CA SER A 355 -6.48 26.29 -61.84
C SER A 355 -5.44 27.42 -61.63
N ASP A 356 -4.91 27.57 -60.42
CA ASP A 356 -3.93 28.58 -60.06
C ASP A 356 -2.48 28.07 -60.07
N ASN A 357 -2.21 26.89 -60.69
CA ASN A 357 -0.89 26.26 -60.67
C ASN A 357 0.24 27.19 -61.12
N SER A 358 0.01 27.99 -62.20
CA SER A 358 1.02 28.94 -62.69
C SER A 358 1.41 29.99 -61.63
N SER A 359 0.42 30.50 -60.89
CA SER A 359 0.67 31.51 -59.87
C SER A 359 1.34 30.89 -58.62
N GLU A 360 0.93 29.72 -58.23
CA GLU A 360 1.50 28.99 -57.09
C GLU A 360 2.95 28.56 -57.37
N LEU A 361 3.23 28.00 -58.54
CA LEU A 361 4.59 27.63 -58.94
C LEU A 361 5.54 28.85 -59.03
N LYS A 362 5.05 29.97 -59.59
CA LYS A 362 5.82 31.24 -59.62
C LYS A 362 6.11 31.77 -58.22
N ARG A 363 5.13 31.59 -57.29
CA ARG A 363 5.33 31.99 -55.91
C ARG A 363 6.44 31.16 -55.24
N VAL A 364 6.44 29.83 -55.47
CA VAL A 364 7.49 28.94 -54.96
C VAL A 364 8.85 29.26 -55.54
N LEU A 365 8.94 29.48 -56.87
CA LEU A 365 10.20 29.85 -57.55
C LEU A 365 10.77 31.13 -56.98
N ARG A 366 9.94 32.17 -56.75
CA ARG A 366 10.39 33.41 -56.07
C ARG A 366 10.93 33.12 -54.67
N CYS A 367 10.25 32.29 -53.89
CA CYS A 367 10.72 31.92 -52.56
C CYS A 367 12.08 31.20 -52.62
N ILE A 368 12.32 30.37 -53.60
CA ILE A 368 13.63 29.74 -53.84
C ILE A 368 14.67 30.79 -54.25
N GLU A 369 14.33 31.70 -55.16
CA GLU A 369 15.20 32.80 -55.58
C GLU A 369 15.58 33.71 -54.42
N ASP A 370 14.63 34.02 -53.51
CA ASP A 370 14.88 34.80 -52.31
C ASP A 370 15.87 34.09 -51.36
N VAL A 371 15.79 32.78 -51.23
CA VAL A 371 16.74 31.96 -50.45
C VAL A 371 18.10 31.92 -51.13
N MET A 372 18.13 31.76 -52.45
CA MET A 372 19.38 31.77 -53.25
C MET A 372 20.11 33.11 -53.23
N ALA A 373 19.40 34.22 -53.08
CA ALA A 373 19.98 35.56 -52.97
C ALA A 373 20.63 35.85 -51.60
N ARG A 374 20.55 34.94 -50.66
CA ARG A 374 21.09 35.10 -49.29
C ARG A 374 22.48 34.48 -49.17
N ASP A 375 23.49 35.33 -49.11
CA ASP A 375 24.90 34.93 -48.98
C ASP A 375 25.24 34.33 -47.58
N ASP A 376 24.36 34.52 -46.61
CA ASP A 376 24.54 34.02 -45.22
C ASP A 376 24.03 32.56 -45.05
N LEU A 377 23.37 31.98 -46.04
CA LEU A 377 22.78 30.65 -45.96
C LEU A 377 23.31 29.71 -47.05
N VAL A 378 23.45 28.44 -46.71
CA VAL A 378 23.77 27.34 -47.61
C VAL A 378 22.61 26.33 -47.59
N LEU A 379 22.16 25.90 -48.80
CA LEU A 379 21.13 24.90 -48.93
C LEU A 379 21.71 23.48 -48.76
N ASP A 380 21.31 22.76 -47.76
CA ASP A 380 21.64 21.36 -47.60
C ASP A 380 20.75 20.46 -48.43
N SER A 381 19.46 20.72 -48.37
CA SER A 381 18.48 20.06 -49.25
C SER A 381 17.16 20.82 -49.27
N LEU A 382 16.46 20.72 -50.42
CA LEU A 382 15.07 21.11 -50.56
C LEU A 382 14.23 19.86 -50.80
N VAL A 383 13.42 19.51 -49.79
CA VAL A 383 12.56 18.34 -49.84
C VAL A 383 11.18 18.76 -50.33
N ILE A 384 10.75 18.17 -51.42
CA ILE A 384 9.43 18.39 -52.02
C ILE A 384 8.53 17.24 -51.63
N VAL A 385 7.46 17.53 -50.90
CA VAL A 385 6.54 16.51 -50.37
C VAL A 385 5.14 16.78 -50.91
N ALA A 386 4.65 15.95 -51.81
CA ALA A 386 3.26 15.99 -52.24
C ALA A 386 2.39 15.13 -51.33
N SER A 387 1.23 15.65 -50.98
CA SER A 387 0.24 14.93 -50.19
C SER A 387 -1.05 14.67 -50.96
N CYS A 388 -1.73 13.57 -50.63
CA CYS A 388 -3.05 13.24 -51.16
C CYS A 388 -4.12 13.33 -50.06
N SER A 389 -5.38 13.43 -50.50
CA SER A 389 -6.53 13.24 -49.61
C SER A 389 -6.76 11.74 -49.38
N PRO A 390 -7.42 11.35 -48.26
CA PRO A 390 -7.69 9.94 -47.95
C PRO A 390 -8.60 9.18 -48.91
N GLU A 391 -9.06 9.85 -49.97
CA GLU A 391 -9.90 9.22 -51.00
C GLU A 391 -9.10 8.19 -51.79
N GLY A 392 -9.58 6.97 -51.84
CA GLY A 392 -8.91 5.86 -52.51
C GLY A 392 -8.15 4.96 -51.54
N SER A 393 -7.38 4.01 -52.08
CA SER A 393 -6.57 3.16 -51.21
C SER A 393 -5.24 3.83 -50.81
N TYR A 394 -4.80 3.60 -49.58
CA TYR A 394 -3.52 4.09 -49.10
C TYR A 394 -2.34 3.74 -50.04
N SER A 395 -2.34 2.51 -50.57
CA SER A 395 -1.30 2.06 -51.51
C SER A 395 -1.32 2.83 -52.85
N SER A 396 -2.49 3.22 -53.33
CA SER A 396 -2.62 4.06 -54.52
C SER A 396 -2.21 5.51 -54.24
N ASN A 397 -2.63 6.05 -53.08
CA ASN A 397 -2.25 7.39 -52.62
C ASN A 397 -0.74 7.50 -52.42
N ARG A 398 -0.09 6.44 -51.92
CA ARG A 398 1.36 6.37 -51.78
C ARG A 398 2.08 6.49 -53.11
N ARG A 399 1.68 5.70 -54.13
CA ARG A 399 2.27 5.78 -55.47
C ARG A 399 2.01 7.14 -56.11
N LEU A 400 0.80 7.66 -55.97
CA LEU A 400 0.40 8.94 -56.56
C LEU A 400 1.14 10.12 -55.92
N SER A 401 1.30 10.16 -54.58
CA SER A 401 2.05 11.21 -53.90
C SER A 401 3.53 11.20 -54.28
N ALA A 402 4.14 10.01 -54.37
CA ALA A 402 5.51 9.87 -54.82
C ALA A 402 5.71 10.39 -56.26
N ALA A 403 4.85 9.97 -57.17
CA ALA A 403 4.93 10.42 -58.56
C ALA A 403 4.72 11.95 -58.72
N ARG A 404 3.81 12.52 -57.93
CA ARG A 404 3.57 13.97 -57.89
C ARG A 404 4.76 14.75 -57.31
N SER A 405 5.35 14.29 -56.22
CA SER A 405 6.56 14.92 -55.67
C SER A 405 7.69 14.92 -56.67
N GLU A 406 7.87 13.80 -57.36
CA GLU A 406 8.89 13.64 -58.40
C GLU A 406 8.66 14.57 -59.61
N SER A 407 7.40 14.67 -60.10
CA SER A 407 7.06 15.57 -61.19
C SER A 407 7.27 17.04 -60.85
N VAL A 408 6.90 17.45 -59.62
CA VAL A 408 7.16 18.82 -59.14
C VAL A 408 8.65 19.07 -58.95
N ARG A 409 9.40 18.08 -58.44
CA ARG A 409 10.86 18.17 -58.32
C ARG A 409 11.51 18.41 -59.68
N ASN A 410 11.11 17.64 -60.70
CA ASN A 410 11.66 17.77 -62.03
C ASN A 410 11.29 19.12 -62.63
N TYR A 411 10.02 19.56 -62.53
CA TYR A 411 9.58 20.86 -62.99
C TYR A 411 10.37 22.03 -62.35
N ILE A 412 10.50 22.04 -61.04
CA ILE A 412 11.25 23.08 -60.29
C ILE A 412 12.74 23.02 -60.68
N GLY A 413 13.30 21.82 -60.85
CA GLY A 413 14.68 21.61 -61.23
C GLY A 413 15.07 22.23 -62.58
N GLU A 414 14.12 22.37 -63.54
CA GLU A 414 14.38 23.03 -64.83
C GLU A 414 14.77 24.50 -64.67
N PHE A 415 14.30 25.16 -63.61
CA PHE A 415 14.54 26.60 -63.35
C PHE A 415 15.74 26.86 -62.42
N LEU A 416 16.39 25.81 -61.90
CA LEU A 416 17.45 25.95 -60.89
C LEU A 416 18.84 25.64 -61.47
N PRO A 417 19.91 26.28 -60.95
CA PRO A 417 21.29 25.93 -61.26
C PRO A 417 21.60 24.47 -60.86
N GLN A 418 22.62 23.87 -61.51
CA GLN A 418 22.98 22.46 -61.28
C GLN A 418 23.27 22.13 -59.81
N GLU A 419 23.98 23.01 -59.10
CA GLU A 419 24.30 22.84 -57.68
C GLU A 419 23.07 22.67 -56.78
N TRP A 420 21.99 23.37 -57.11
CA TRP A 420 20.72 23.28 -56.37
C TRP A 420 19.86 22.10 -56.81
N ARG A 421 20.00 21.65 -58.09
CA ARG A 421 19.27 20.45 -58.58
C ARG A 421 19.67 19.19 -57.80
N ASP A 422 20.97 19.08 -57.48
CA ASP A 422 21.51 17.92 -56.73
C ASP A 422 21.01 17.87 -55.28
N SER A 423 20.61 19.04 -54.75
CA SER A 423 20.02 19.15 -53.40
C SER A 423 18.50 18.94 -53.34
N LEU A 424 17.81 18.80 -54.52
CA LEU A 424 16.39 18.55 -54.60
C LEU A 424 16.06 17.10 -54.27
N LYS A 425 15.21 16.87 -53.29
CA LYS A 425 14.72 15.55 -52.89
C LYS A 425 13.20 15.49 -52.99
N ALA A 426 12.68 14.41 -53.58
CA ALA A 426 11.26 14.13 -53.56
C ALA A 426 10.93 13.18 -52.42
N SER A 427 9.88 13.44 -51.71
CA SER A 427 9.36 12.59 -50.63
C SER A 427 7.85 12.46 -50.73
N GLU A 428 7.30 11.44 -50.15
CA GLU A 428 5.88 11.09 -50.25
C GLU A 428 5.16 11.27 -48.92
N LEU A 429 3.96 11.83 -48.94
CA LEU A 429 3.02 11.83 -47.84
C LEU A 429 1.69 11.28 -48.35
N PRO A 430 1.45 9.96 -48.27
CA PRO A 430 0.29 9.30 -48.92
C PRO A 430 -1.04 9.95 -48.55
N GLU A 431 -1.22 10.27 -47.25
CA GLU A 431 -2.46 10.86 -46.73
C GLU A 431 -2.13 11.80 -45.56
N ASN A 432 -2.53 13.04 -45.67
CA ASN A 432 -2.19 14.06 -44.67
C ASN A 432 -3.25 14.10 -43.56
N TRP A 433 -3.26 13.05 -42.73
CA TRP A 433 -4.18 12.93 -41.60
C TRP A 433 -3.94 13.97 -40.49
N GLU A 434 -2.73 14.43 -40.33
CA GLU A 434 -2.42 15.48 -39.33
C GLU A 434 -3.10 16.80 -39.72
N GLN A 435 -2.94 17.20 -40.99
CA GLN A 435 -3.59 18.41 -41.50
C GLN A 435 -5.12 18.25 -41.53
N PHE A 436 -5.63 17.06 -41.86
CA PHE A 436 -7.06 16.76 -41.81
C PHE A 436 -7.62 17.02 -40.41
N ARG A 437 -6.98 16.49 -39.35
CA ARG A 437 -7.41 16.71 -37.97
C ARG A 437 -7.39 18.18 -37.59
N LYS A 438 -6.35 18.93 -37.97
CA LYS A 438 -6.26 20.39 -37.76
C LYS A 438 -7.39 21.14 -38.45
N LEU A 439 -7.69 20.79 -39.71
CA LEU A 439 -8.78 21.43 -40.48
C LEU A 439 -10.16 21.12 -39.87
N VAL A 440 -10.41 19.88 -39.46
CA VAL A 440 -11.67 19.49 -38.80
C VAL A 440 -11.82 20.18 -37.43
N ALA A 441 -10.78 20.26 -36.65
CA ALA A 441 -10.81 20.91 -35.33
C ALA A 441 -11.20 22.41 -35.43
N ASN A 442 -10.65 23.08 -36.47
CA ASN A 442 -10.85 24.51 -36.71
C ASN A 442 -12.09 24.84 -37.60
N ASP A 443 -12.75 23.83 -38.14
CA ASP A 443 -13.92 24.02 -38.99
C ASP A 443 -15.11 24.58 -38.20
N THR A 444 -15.83 25.56 -38.74
CA THR A 444 -16.96 26.20 -38.08
C THR A 444 -18.31 25.59 -38.42
N VAL A 445 -18.38 24.77 -39.46
CA VAL A 445 -19.63 24.16 -39.97
C VAL A 445 -19.91 22.81 -39.34
N ILE A 446 -18.88 22.04 -39.04
CA ILE A 446 -19.01 20.72 -38.40
C ILE A 446 -19.36 20.88 -36.94
N LYS A 447 -20.43 20.23 -36.50
CA LYS A 447 -20.90 20.28 -35.10
C LYS A 447 -19.84 19.69 -34.13
N PRO A 448 -19.68 20.23 -32.90
CA PRO A 448 -18.68 19.75 -31.93
C PRO A 448 -18.73 18.24 -31.65
N SER A 449 -19.93 17.67 -31.51
CA SER A 449 -20.10 16.23 -31.28
C SER A 449 -19.65 15.35 -32.45
N VAL A 450 -19.73 15.90 -33.69
CA VAL A 450 -19.28 15.19 -34.91
C VAL A 450 -17.76 15.33 -35.05
N LYS A 451 -17.20 16.50 -34.73
CA LYS A 451 -15.73 16.69 -34.66
C LYS A 451 -15.08 15.67 -33.75
N GLU A 452 -15.63 15.48 -32.54
CA GLU A 452 -15.12 14.51 -31.60
C GLU A 452 -15.13 13.08 -32.16
N LYS A 453 -16.22 12.70 -32.84
CA LYS A 453 -16.32 11.40 -33.55
C LYS A 453 -15.27 11.25 -34.64
N ILE A 454 -15.10 12.28 -35.46
CA ILE A 454 -14.08 12.28 -36.53
C ILE A 454 -12.67 12.16 -35.95
N LEU A 455 -12.35 12.95 -34.92
CA LEU A 455 -11.04 12.92 -34.26
C LEU A 455 -10.78 11.57 -33.61
N LYS A 456 -11.81 10.93 -33.02
CA LYS A 456 -11.71 9.58 -32.47
C LYS A 456 -11.49 8.52 -33.56
N ILE A 457 -12.15 8.61 -34.71
CA ILE A 457 -11.92 7.70 -35.83
C ILE A 457 -10.49 7.81 -36.35
N THR A 458 -9.95 9.02 -36.38
CA THR A 458 -8.60 9.32 -36.90
C THR A 458 -7.50 9.30 -35.86
N SER A 459 -7.77 8.88 -34.61
CA SER A 459 -6.74 8.72 -33.58
C SER A 459 -5.86 7.49 -33.77
N ASP A 460 -6.43 6.43 -34.34
CA ASP A 460 -5.70 5.20 -34.70
C ASP A 460 -5.68 5.05 -36.22
N LEU A 461 -4.50 5.24 -36.79
CA LEU A 461 -4.22 5.14 -38.23
C LEU A 461 -3.40 3.90 -38.59
N SER A 462 -3.44 2.86 -37.77
CA SER A 462 -2.81 1.57 -38.08
C SER A 462 -3.39 0.96 -39.39
N LEU A 463 -4.66 1.27 -39.70
CA LEU A 463 -5.36 0.89 -40.93
C LEU A 463 -6.05 2.12 -41.52
N PRO A 464 -5.34 2.97 -42.31
CA PRO A 464 -5.88 4.22 -42.84
C PRO A 464 -7.13 4.02 -43.72
N ASP A 465 -7.15 3.02 -44.57
CA ASP A 465 -8.33 2.69 -45.41
C ASP A 465 -9.57 2.30 -44.58
N ALA A 466 -9.38 1.77 -43.40
CA ALA A 466 -10.49 1.47 -42.47
C ALA A 466 -11.01 2.74 -41.80
N ALA A 467 -10.13 3.68 -41.48
CA ALA A 467 -10.52 4.98 -40.96
C ALA A 467 -11.35 5.76 -41.98
N GLU A 468 -10.91 5.79 -43.25
CA GLU A 468 -11.64 6.44 -44.34
C GLU A 468 -13.03 5.81 -44.58
N ARG A 469 -13.13 4.49 -44.54
CA ARG A 469 -14.44 3.79 -44.63
C ARG A 469 -15.38 4.16 -43.51
N LYS A 470 -14.86 4.39 -42.28
CA LYS A 470 -15.68 4.86 -41.17
C LYS A 470 -16.11 6.31 -41.36
N LEU A 471 -15.23 7.17 -41.88
CA LEU A 471 -15.57 8.56 -42.20
C LEU A 471 -16.62 8.63 -43.31
N SER A 472 -16.52 7.78 -44.34
CA SER A 472 -17.47 7.75 -45.45
C SER A 472 -18.90 7.37 -45.05
N SER A 473 -19.08 6.75 -43.89
CA SER A 473 -20.40 6.45 -43.31
C SER A 473 -21.05 7.63 -42.58
N LEU A 474 -20.33 8.75 -42.38
CA LEU A 474 -20.86 9.92 -41.70
C LEU A 474 -21.66 10.81 -42.64
N PRO A 475 -22.77 11.44 -42.17
CA PRO A 475 -23.55 12.39 -42.99
C PRO A 475 -22.72 13.55 -43.53
N GLU A 476 -21.71 13.98 -42.74
CA GLU A 476 -20.83 15.10 -43.07
C GLU A 476 -19.73 14.73 -44.06
N TYR A 477 -19.64 13.47 -44.51
CA TYR A 477 -18.59 13.00 -45.42
C TYR A 477 -18.57 13.78 -46.73
N ARG A 478 -19.74 14.08 -47.30
CA ARG A 478 -19.87 14.89 -48.53
C ARG A 478 -19.23 16.27 -48.33
N TYR A 479 -19.50 16.91 -47.21
CA TYR A 479 -18.92 18.21 -46.86
C TYR A 479 -17.38 18.11 -46.71
N MET A 480 -16.87 17.11 -46.01
CA MET A 480 -15.43 16.88 -45.86
C MET A 480 -14.77 16.69 -47.22
N ARG A 481 -15.38 15.92 -48.10
CA ARG A 481 -14.89 15.63 -49.45
C ARG A 481 -14.85 16.87 -50.36
N GLU A 482 -15.85 17.74 -50.25
CA GLU A 482 -15.95 18.93 -51.10
C GLU A 482 -15.15 20.13 -50.53
N LYS A 483 -14.99 20.27 -49.24
CA LYS A 483 -14.43 21.47 -48.59
C LYS A 483 -13.12 21.26 -47.83
N ILE A 484 -12.88 20.05 -47.32
CA ILE A 484 -11.67 19.75 -46.49
C ILE A 484 -10.63 18.99 -47.32
N TYR A 485 -11.03 17.93 -48.02
CA TYR A 485 -10.11 17.09 -48.79
C TYR A 485 -9.31 17.81 -49.87
N PRO A 486 -9.86 18.79 -50.62
CA PRO A 486 -9.05 19.57 -51.54
C PRO A 486 -7.88 20.28 -50.90
N LYS A 487 -8.03 20.75 -49.65
CA LYS A 487 -6.97 21.43 -48.88
C LYS A 487 -5.86 20.48 -48.40
N LEU A 488 -6.05 19.17 -48.52
CA LEU A 488 -5.05 18.15 -48.20
C LEU A 488 -4.14 17.83 -49.38
N ARG A 489 -4.61 18.15 -50.58
CA ARG A 489 -3.88 17.97 -51.85
C ARG A 489 -2.95 19.17 -52.04
N SER A 490 -1.79 19.10 -51.42
CA SER A 490 -0.81 20.20 -51.44
C SER A 490 0.59 19.65 -51.64
N VAL A 491 1.47 20.50 -52.10
CA VAL A 491 2.90 20.23 -52.16
C VAL A 491 3.59 21.16 -51.18
N SER A 492 4.35 20.61 -50.24
CA SER A 492 5.21 21.38 -49.36
C SER A 492 6.66 21.35 -49.82
N PHE A 493 7.33 22.44 -49.58
CA PHE A 493 8.73 22.66 -49.88
C PHE A 493 9.45 22.92 -48.58
N ASP A 494 10.20 21.93 -48.10
CA ASP A 494 10.88 21.97 -46.82
C ASP A 494 12.36 22.27 -47.07
N PHE A 495 12.76 23.50 -46.73
CA PHE A 495 14.13 24.00 -46.89
C PHE A 495 14.98 23.59 -45.68
N HIS A 496 16.01 22.80 -45.93
CA HIS A 496 17.04 22.49 -44.96
C HIS A 496 18.25 23.38 -45.25
N LEU A 497 18.49 24.34 -44.35
CA LEU A 497 19.49 25.39 -44.53
C LEU A 497 20.42 25.43 -43.31
N HIS A 498 21.68 25.77 -43.53
CA HIS A 498 22.56 26.14 -42.46
C HIS A 498 23.26 27.48 -42.79
N ARG A 499 23.79 28.16 -41.75
CA ARG A 499 24.54 29.37 -41.97
C ARG A 499 25.96 29.07 -42.38
N VAL A 500 26.52 29.95 -43.25
CA VAL A 500 27.91 29.86 -43.71
C VAL A 500 28.85 29.77 -42.47
N GLY A 501 29.67 28.71 -42.42
CA GLY A 501 30.59 28.46 -41.30
C GLY A 501 30.01 27.71 -40.11
N MET A 502 28.70 27.35 -40.15
CA MET A 502 28.03 26.50 -39.15
C MET A 502 27.45 25.28 -39.84
N GLN A 503 27.86 24.06 -39.42
CA GLN A 503 27.31 22.84 -39.99
C GLN A 503 25.84 22.60 -39.62
N LYS A 504 25.39 23.14 -38.49
CA LYS A 504 24.01 23.04 -37.99
C LYS A 504 23.70 24.21 -37.06
N ASP A 505 22.52 24.83 -37.24
CA ASP A 505 22.01 25.81 -36.26
C ASP A 505 21.36 25.02 -35.09
N THR A 506 22.04 25.01 -33.96
CA THR A 506 21.61 24.26 -32.78
C THR A 506 21.18 25.20 -31.67
N VAL A 507 20.00 24.99 -31.14
CA VAL A 507 19.51 25.71 -29.97
C VAL A 507 19.52 24.75 -28.78
N HIS A 508 20.24 25.17 -27.73
CA HIS A 508 20.15 24.47 -26.45
C HIS A 508 18.86 24.93 -25.76
N THR A 509 17.95 24.00 -25.60
CA THR A 509 16.74 24.19 -24.79
C THR A 509 16.78 23.31 -23.56
N THR A 510 16.21 23.79 -22.47
CA THR A 510 16.12 23.04 -21.22
C THR A 510 14.66 22.67 -20.97
N GLU A 511 14.42 21.40 -20.72
CA GLU A 511 13.12 20.89 -20.31
C GLU A 511 13.21 20.28 -18.92
N LEU A 512 12.13 20.38 -18.17
CA LEU A 512 12.04 19.75 -16.85
C LEU A 512 12.24 18.24 -16.99
N ASP A 513 13.16 17.68 -16.22
CA ASP A 513 13.34 16.23 -16.15
C ASP A 513 12.21 15.58 -15.33
N THR A 514 11.13 15.29 -16.01
CA THR A 514 9.94 14.69 -15.40
C THR A 514 10.20 13.30 -14.81
N VAL A 515 11.17 12.56 -15.35
CA VAL A 515 11.58 11.25 -14.84
C VAL A 515 12.27 11.41 -13.50
N TYR A 516 13.22 12.35 -13.40
CA TYR A 516 13.88 12.69 -12.15
C TYR A 516 12.88 13.13 -11.07
N MET A 517 11.96 14.02 -11.43
CA MET A 517 10.93 14.52 -10.51
C MET A 517 9.98 13.39 -10.05
N ALA A 518 9.69 12.41 -10.91
CA ALA A 518 8.95 11.22 -10.50
C ALA A 518 9.72 10.35 -9.50
N GLY A 519 11.05 10.32 -9.58
CA GLY A 519 11.92 9.68 -8.60
C GLY A 519 11.88 10.36 -7.24
N ILE A 520 11.93 11.72 -7.22
CA ILE A 520 11.75 12.51 -6.00
C ILE A 520 10.38 12.23 -5.36
N GLU A 521 9.33 12.23 -6.16
CA GLU A 521 7.98 11.94 -5.66
C GLU A 521 7.89 10.52 -5.09
N ALA A 522 8.55 9.55 -5.70
CA ALA A 522 8.61 8.18 -5.18
C ALA A 522 9.27 8.10 -3.79
N ILE A 523 10.33 8.89 -3.51
CA ILE A 523 10.90 8.98 -2.15
C ILE A 523 9.86 9.57 -1.18
N LYS A 524 9.19 10.65 -1.56
CA LYS A 524 8.17 11.32 -0.73
C LYS A 524 6.99 10.39 -0.41
N GLN A 525 6.65 9.49 -1.34
CA GLN A 525 5.59 8.47 -1.18
C GLN A 525 6.10 7.18 -0.51
N LEU A 526 7.36 7.13 -0.06
CA LEU A 526 7.99 5.98 0.58
C LEU A 526 8.06 4.73 -0.34
N ASP A 527 7.95 4.92 -1.66
CA ASP A 527 8.16 3.87 -2.66
C ASP A 527 9.65 3.82 -3.05
N TYR A 528 10.46 3.36 -2.12
CA TYR A 528 11.91 3.40 -2.24
C TYR A 528 12.45 2.49 -3.35
N LYS A 529 11.79 1.37 -3.65
CA LYS A 529 12.19 0.50 -4.76
C LYS A 529 12.05 1.21 -6.10
N ARG A 530 10.93 1.90 -6.30
CA ARG A 530 10.70 2.71 -7.49
C ARG A 530 11.66 3.90 -7.54
N ALA A 531 11.90 4.58 -6.42
CA ALA A 531 12.84 5.69 -6.31
C ALA A 531 14.25 5.26 -6.72
N VAL A 532 14.76 4.15 -6.20
CA VAL A 532 16.07 3.59 -6.58
C VAL A 532 16.14 3.28 -8.06
N THR A 533 15.10 2.64 -8.63
CA THR A 533 15.06 2.30 -10.06
C THR A 533 15.16 3.53 -10.94
N ILE A 534 14.48 4.62 -10.57
CA ILE A 534 14.45 5.87 -11.35
C ILE A 534 15.72 6.69 -11.13
N LEU A 535 16.17 6.88 -9.88
CA LEU A 535 17.23 7.82 -9.52
C LEU A 535 18.64 7.23 -9.66
N ARG A 536 18.79 5.92 -9.70
CA ARG A 536 20.10 5.26 -9.86
C ARG A 536 20.98 5.82 -10.99
N PRO A 537 20.46 6.14 -12.19
CA PRO A 537 21.31 6.65 -13.28
C PRO A 537 21.85 8.08 -13.05
N TYR A 538 21.30 8.83 -12.09
CA TYR A 538 21.68 10.23 -11.87
C TYR A 538 22.89 10.42 -10.98
N ASP A 539 23.23 9.41 -10.17
CA ASP A 539 24.44 9.37 -9.32
C ASP A 539 24.66 10.66 -8.52
N ASP A 540 23.59 11.15 -7.89
CA ASP A 540 23.54 12.42 -7.17
C ASP A 540 23.02 12.25 -5.74
N TYR A 541 22.84 13.38 -5.03
CA TYR A 541 22.37 13.41 -3.65
C TYR A 541 21.04 12.64 -3.44
N ASN A 542 20.05 12.82 -4.34
CA ASN A 542 18.77 12.14 -4.20
C ASN A 542 18.86 10.65 -4.54
N SER A 543 19.80 10.25 -5.43
CA SER A 543 20.05 8.83 -5.67
C SER A 543 20.68 8.15 -4.45
N ALA A 544 21.63 8.80 -3.78
CA ALA A 544 22.18 8.32 -2.51
C ALA A 544 21.11 8.22 -1.41
N LEU A 545 20.25 9.25 -1.31
CA LEU A 545 19.12 9.25 -0.37
C LEU A 545 18.13 8.11 -0.64
N ALA A 546 17.83 7.83 -1.92
CA ALA A 546 16.98 6.71 -2.31
C ALA A 546 17.60 5.36 -1.93
N PHE A 547 18.91 5.18 -2.13
CA PHE A 547 19.63 3.98 -1.70
C PHE A 547 19.58 3.80 -0.19
N MET A 548 19.87 4.85 0.59
CA MET A 548 19.79 4.80 2.06
C MET A 548 18.37 4.48 2.55
N SER A 549 17.37 5.05 1.91
CA SER A 549 15.96 4.82 2.27
C SER A 549 15.51 3.38 1.99
N ALA A 550 16.13 2.72 1.00
CA ALA A 550 15.92 1.31 0.67
C ALA A 550 16.87 0.36 1.43
N ASP A 551 17.66 0.88 2.37
CA ASP A 551 18.69 0.17 3.15
C ASP A 551 19.86 -0.39 2.32
N TYR A 552 20.14 0.19 1.14
CA TYR A 552 21.31 -0.13 0.32
C TYR A 552 22.50 0.77 0.71
N ASN A 553 22.97 0.63 1.96
CA ASN A 553 23.93 1.53 2.60
C ASN A 553 25.28 1.59 1.88
N HIS A 554 25.81 0.46 1.39
CA HIS A 554 27.05 0.44 0.62
C HIS A 554 26.95 1.20 -0.71
N SER A 555 25.83 1.03 -1.45
CA SER A 555 25.60 1.77 -2.69
C SER A 555 25.47 3.29 -2.44
N ALA A 556 24.82 3.65 -1.34
CA ALA A 556 24.72 5.05 -0.93
C ALA A 556 26.09 5.64 -0.59
N LEU A 557 26.94 4.89 0.14
CA LEU A 557 28.29 5.30 0.49
C LEU A 557 29.13 5.55 -0.77
N ASP A 558 29.05 4.67 -1.77
CA ASP A 558 29.76 4.81 -3.04
C ASP A 558 29.35 6.08 -3.80
N VAL A 559 28.05 6.37 -3.85
CA VAL A 559 27.54 7.60 -4.49
C VAL A 559 27.98 8.83 -3.72
N LEU A 560 27.77 8.87 -2.40
CA LEU A 560 28.17 10.00 -1.55
C LEU A 560 29.66 10.29 -1.62
N GLY A 561 30.49 9.27 -1.74
CA GLY A 561 31.95 9.40 -1.86
C GLY A 561 32.40 10.11 -3.15
N ARG A 562 31.56 10.16 -4.18
CA ARG A 562 31.81 10.87 -5.44
C ARG A 562 31.27 12.30 -5.44
N LEU A 563 30.44 12.67 -4.47
CA LEU A 563 29.85 13.98 -4.36
C LEU A 563 30.78 14.98 -3.65
N ASN A 564 30.38 16.26 -3.68
CA ASN A 564 31.15 17.32 -3.04
C ASN A 564 31.04 17.23 -1.50
N ASP A 565 32.16 16.96 -0.85
CA ASP A 565 32.29 16.85 0.62
C ASP A 565 32.15 18.18 1.37
N LYS A 566 32.02 19.32 0.67
CA LYS A 566 31.76 20.63 1.25
C LYS A 566 30.28 20.99 1.38
N ASP A 567 29.39 20.12 0.85
CA ASP A 567 27.95 20.31 1.03
C ASP A 567 27.54 19.70 2.40
N PRO A 568 26.99 20.52 3.33
CA PRO A 568 26.58 20.03 4.64
C PRO A 568 25.53 18.91 4.56
N LYS A 569 24.66 18.90 3.54
CA LYS A 569 23.70 17.84 3.34
C LYS A 569 24.37 16.52 2.97
N VAL A 570 25.39 16.55 2.12
CA VAL A 570 26.18 15.38 1.74
C VAL A 570 26.94 14.84 2.96
N CYS A 571 27.60 15.75 3.72
CA CYS A 571 28.30 15.35 4.95
C CYS A 571 27.34 14.71 5.98
N TYR A 572 26.12 15.23 6.10
CA TYR A 572 25.11 14.67 7.00
C TYR A 572 24.71 13.25 6.62
N LEU A 573 24.39 13.01 5.33
CA LEU A 573 24.08 11.66 4.84
C LEU A 573 25.28 10.72 4.93
N MET A 574 26.50 11.24 4.68
CA MET A 574 27.73 10.47 4.83
C MET A 574 27.91 10.00 6.28
N ALA A 575 27.74 10.90 7.25
CA ALA A 575 27.83 10.54 8.67
C ALA A 575 26.77 9.49 9.03
N MET A 576 25.53 9.65 8.55
CA MET A 576 24.44 8.73 8.84
C MET A 576 24.67 7.32 8.22
N VAL A 577 25.11 7.24 6.97
CA VAL A 577 25.38 5.94 6.33
C VAL A 577 26.55 5.22 7.01
N LEU A 578 27.57 5.96 7.47
CA LEU A 578 28.70 5.41 8.20
C LEU A 578 28.30 4.88 9.59
N ILE A 579 27.32 5.53 10.26
CA ILE A 579 26.74 4.99 11.49
C ILE A 579 26.05 3.65 11.23
N ARG A 580 25.26 3.57 10.15
CA ARG A 580 24.60 2.32 9.76
C ARG A 580 25.56 1.20 9.40
N LEU A 581 26.76 1.55 8.92
CA LEU A 581 27.86 0.62 8.63
C LEU A 581 28.82 0.43 9.82
N GLU A 582 28.45 0.95 11.02
CA GLU A 582 29.22 0.83 12.26
C GLU A 582 30.63 1.47 12.24
N GLN A 583 30.85 2.39 11.29
CA GLN A 583 32.12 3.11 11.11
C GLN A 583 32.10 4.44 11.90
N PHE A 584 32.00 4.37 13.20
CA PHE A 584 31.73 5.53 14.08
C PHE A 584 32.80 6.63 14.01
N ASP A 585 34.09 6.27 13.89
CA ASP A 585 35.17 7.27 13.83
C ASP A 585 35.09 8.12 12.56
N GLN A 586 34.77 7.52 11.44
CA GLN A 586 34.60 8.23 10.18
C GLN A 586 33.29 9.04 10.20
N ALA A 587 32.20 8.47 10.72
CA ALA A 587 30.93 9.17 10.91
C ALA A 587 31.10 10.45 11.73
N LYS A 588 31.87 10.40 12.80
CA LYS A 588 32.17 11.57 13.64
C LYS A 588 32.88 12.68 12.85
N ARG A 589 33.88 12.35 12.05
CA ARG A 589 34.61 13.32 11.20
C ARG A 589 33.69 14.02 10.22
N TYR A 590 32.82 13.27 9.51
CA TYR A 590 31.87 13.86 8.57
C TYR A 590 30.80 14.70 9.27
N PHE A 591 30.38 14.31 10.47
CA PHE A 591 29.46 15.10 11.27
C PHE A 591 30.08 16.41 11.77
N GLU A 592 31.33 16.41 12.19
CA GLU A 592 32.09 17.60 12.55
C GLU A 592 32.25 18.56 11.34
N LEU A 593 32.55 18.03 10.15
CA LEU A 593 32.56 18.81 8.90
C LEU A 593 31.17 19.40 8.59
N CYS A 594 30.12 18.60 8.73
CA CYS A 594 28.75 19.04 8.53
C CYS A 594 28.41 20.25 9.41
N ILE A 595 28.71 20.20 10.70
CA ILE A 595 28.46 21.29 11.66
C ILE A 595 29.36 22.51 11.35
N ALA A 596 30.59 22.30 10.90
CA ALA A 596 31.48 23.38 10.50
C ALA A 596 30.94 24.19 9.31
N TYR A 597 30.29 23.53 8.35
CA TYR A 597 29.66 24.18 7.20
C TYR A 597 28.27 24.74 7.50
N ASP A 598 27.47 24.04 8.30
CA ASP A 598 26.13 24.47 8.71
C ASP A 598 25.85 24.10 10.19
N PRO A 599 26.01 25.04 11.14
CA PRO A 599 25.78 24.82 12.56
C PRO A 599 24.35 24.39 12.90
N TYR A 600 23.35 24.71 12.06
CA TYR A 600 21.96 24.33 12.31
C TYR A 600 21.74 22.83 12.17
N MET A 601 22.60 22.10 11.47
CA MET A 601 22.51 20.63 11.34
C MET A 601 22.68 19.91 12.66
N ARG A 602 23.30 20.54 13.67
CA ARG A 602 23.36 19.99 15.04
C ARG A 602 21.99 19.85 15.68
N HIS A 603 21.10 20.83 15.48
CA HIS A 603 19.73 20.74 16.01
C HIS A 603 18.93 19.63 15.34
N ARG A 604 19.15 19.44 14.04
CA ARG A 604 18.53 18.33 13.30
C ARG A 604 19.04 16.98 13.82
N ALA A 605 20.32 16.84 14.05
CA ALA A 605 20.93 15.60 14.55
C ALA A 605 20.39 15.22 15.96
N ASN A 606 20.05 16.20 16.80
CA ASN A 606 19.41 15.94 18.09
C ASN A 606 18.00 15.33 17.96
N LEU A 607 17.31 15.57 16.85
CA LEU A 607 15.99 15.05 16.57
C LEU A 607 16.04 13.71 15.80
N ASP A 608 17.21 13.32 15.29
CA ASP A 608 17.41 12.12 14.52
C ASP A 608 17.95 10.99 15.43
N PRO A 609 17.17 9.90 15.62
CA PRO A 609 17.58 8.84 16.54
C PRO A 609 18.87 8.12 16.10
N GLU A 610 19.17 8.11 14.79
CA GLU A 610 20.40 7.49 14.27
C GLU A 610 21.65 8.34 14.58
N MET A 611 21.50 9.67 14.50
CA MET A 611 22.57 10.63 14.78
C MET A 611 22.77 10.89 16.28
N TYR A 612 21.79 10.60 17.10
CA TYR A 612 21.83 10.88 18.54
C TYR A 612 23.04 10.25 19.26
N LYS A 613 23.48 9.07 18.83
CA LYS A 613 24.67 8.39 19.38
C LYS A 613 25.95 9.22 19.23
N LEU A 614 26.12 9.95 18.12
CA LEU A 614 27.27 10.83 17.90
C LEU A 614 27.15 12.14 18.71
N VAL A 615 25.94 12.65 18.85
CA VAL A 615 25.70 13.92 19.57
C VAL A 615 25.91 13.72 21.08
N SER A 616 25.40 12.62 21.64
CA SER A 616 25.54 12.32 23.08
C SER A 616 26.98 12.01 23.48
N ALA A 617 27.75 11.32 22.63
CA ALA A 617 29.16 11.08 22.86
C ALA A 617 30.02 12.37 22.90
N ASN A 618 29.63 13.41 22.17
CA ASN A 618 30.30 14.71 22.15
C ASN A 618 29.89 15.61 23.35
N SER A 619 28.74 15.36 23.99
CA SER A 619 28.29 16.17 25.13
C SER A 619 29.08 15.91 26.43
N ASN A 620 29.81 14.80 26.51
CA ASN A 620 30.65 14.46 27.64
C ASN A 620 32.08 15.06 27.57
N ASN A 621 32.38 15.84 26.53
CA ASN A 621 33.71 16.45 26.33
C ASN A 621 33.69 18.01 26.43
N PHE A 622 32.61 18.62 26.96
CA PHE A 622 32.55 20.04 27.25
C PHE A 622 32.14 20.30 28.72
#